data_1b3e7c0caa422b4e860f7dfc4a4e87cb
#
_entry.id   1b3e7c0caa422b4e860f7dfc4a4e87cb
#
_cell.length_a   1.000
_cell.length_b   1.000
_cell.length_c   1.000
_cell.angle_alpha   90.00
_cell.angle_beta   90.00
_cell.angle_gamma   90.00
#
_symmetry.space_group_name_H-M   'P 1'
#
loop_
_entity.id
_entity.type
_entity.pdbx_description
1 polymer ?
#
loop_
_entity_poly.entity_id
_entity_poly.type
_entity_poly.pdbx_seq_one_letter_code
_entity_poly.pdbx_strand_id
1 'polypeptide(L)'
;MTKFRFHFMKGLALAVALMPLLALASEGAKMESAQIDLTDKASLQRGAGLYMSYCSGCHSLSYQRYSRMAEDLGLTQAQVEQNLIFSDSKFGETMSTGMDAGNATLWLGKAPPDLSVEARTKAEGADWIYNYLKSFYVDESRPMGWNNTVFPGASMPHVLWEMQGMQHPITEPKHKSANGEQEACHKGEFQGLCITGFAIPDAQKGSMDAEQYDRVARDISAFLAYVGEPAAVKRESIGVWVVLFLAFFTFLAYLLKTEYWRDVH
;
A
#
# COMPACT_ATOMS: atom_id res chain seq x y z
N MET A 1 26.57 -41.20 24.22
CA MET A 1 25.27 -40.87 23.57
C MET A 1 24.34 -40.03 24.44
N THR A 2 24.38 -40.04 25.76
CA THR A 2 23.49 -39.29 26.66
C THR A 2 23.78 -37.81 26.78
N LYS A 3 25.04 -37.37 26.70
CA LYS A 3 25.41 -35.94 26.81
C LYS A 3 24.96 -35.08 25.62
N PHE A 4 24.95 -35.64 24.39
CA PHE A 4 24.51 -34.93 23.18
C PHE A 4 22.98 -34.65 23.18
N ARG A 5 22.18 -35.61 23.66
CA ARG A 5 20.69 -35.39 23.79
C ARG A 5 20.34 -34.30 24.79
N PHE A 6 21.14 -34.15 25.86
CA PHE A 6 20.87 -33.14 26.90
C PHE A 6 21.17 -31.70 26.43
N HIS A 7 22.17 -31.52 25.56
CA HIS A 7 22.48 -30.19 24.99
C HIS A 7 21.49 -29.80 23.89
N PHE A 8 21.00 -30.77 23.11
CA PHE A 8 19.98 -30.55 22.09
C PHE A 8 18.63 -30.16 22.70
N MET A 9 18.21 -30.80 23.79
CA MET A 9 17.00 -30.45 24.53
C MET A 9 17.10 -29.07 25.20
N LYS A 10 18.26 -28.67 25.72
CA LYS A 10 18.47 -27.33 26.27
C LYS A 10 18.42 -26.25 25.20
N GLY A 11 18.99 -26.49 24.00
CA GLY A 11 18.91 -25.59 22.86
C GLY A 11 17.49 -25.41 22.34
N LEU A 12 16.71 -26.50 22.28
CA LEU A 12 15.31 -26.46 21.85
C LEU A 12 14.41 -25.72 22.88
N ALA A 13 14.64 -25.91 24.17
CA ALA A 13 13.93 -25.21 25.23
C ALA A 13 14.23 -23.71 25.24
N LEU A 14 15.45 -23.28 24.94
CA LEU A 14 15.83 -21.88 24.82
C LEU A 14 15.21 -21.22 23.58
N ALA A 15 15.12 -21.94 22.46
CA ALA A 15 14.48 -21.45 21.24
C ALA A 15 12.97 -21.26 21.39
N VAL A 16 12.30 -22.14 22.15
CA VAL A 16 10.86 -22.04 22.45
C VAL A 16 10.58 -20.91 23.45
N ALA A 17 11.50 -20.62 24.38
CA ALA A 17 11.35 -19.53 25.37
C ALA A 17 11.53 -18.13 24.76
N LEU A 18 12.15 -18.00 23.59
CA LEU A 18 12.35 -16.74 22.85
C LEU A 18 11.21 -16.37 21.89
N MET A 19 10.24 -17.26 21.66
CA MET A 19 9.11 -17.04 20.77
C MET A 19 8.01 -16.06 21.21
N PRO A 20 7.72 -15.80 22.50
CA PRO A 20 6.55 -14.99 22.87
C PRO A 20 6.75 -13.48 22.87
N LEU A 21 7.93 -12.95 22.51
CA LEU A 21 8.20 -11.51 22.60
C LEU A 21 7.85 -10.70 21.33
N LEU A 22 7.29 -11.33 20.29
CA LEU A 22 7.02 -10.67 19.00
C LEU A 22 5.54 -10.30 18.76
N ALA A 23 4.65 -10.42 19.74
CA ALA A 23 3.21 -10.31 19.52
C ALA A 23 2.52 -9.13 20.24
N LEU A 24 3.20 -8.02 20.48
CA LEU A 24 2.56 -6.76 20.88
C LEU A 24 2.81 -5.70 19.81
N ALA A 25 2.44 -6.00 18.56
CA ALA A 25 2.26 -4.97 17.55
C ALA A 25 0.93 -4.25 17.89
N SER A 26 1.03 -2.94 18.08
CA SER A 26 -0.05 -1.98 18.22
C SER A 26 -1.26 -2.38 17.37
N GLU A 27 -2.41 -2.64 17.99
CA GLU A 27 -3.70 -2.67 17.31
C GLU A 27 -4.05 -1.24 16.87
N GLY A 28 -3.46 -0.81 15.75
CA GLY A 28 -4.02 0.28 14.95
C GLY A 28 -5.41 -0.13 14.49
N ALA A 29 -6.30 0.83 14.24
CA ALA A 29 -7.61 0.55 13.68
C ALA A 29 -7.47 -0.39 12.48
N LYS A 30 -8.14 -1.56 12.54
CA LYS A 30 -8.02 -2.62 11.51
C LYS A 30 -8.46 -2.04 10.16
N MET A 31 -7.52 -1.85 9.24
CA MET A 31 -7.80 -1.40 7.89
C MET A 31 -8.51 -2.50 7.10
N GLU A 32 -9.39 -2.09 6.17
CA GLU A 32 -9.99 -3.00 5.20
C GLU A 32 -8.90 -3.46 4.23
N SER A 33 -8.86 -4.76 3.94
CA SER A 33 -7.90 -5.27 2.96
C SER A 33 -8.32 -4.93 1.54
N ALA A 34 -7.41 -4.37 0.76
CA ALA A 34 -7.60 -4.09 -0.65
C ALA A 34 -7.71 -5.35 -1.50
N GLN A 35 -7.27 -6.52 -1.00
CA GLN A 35 -7.30 -7.81 -1.69
C GLN A 35 -6.71 -7.71 -3.11
N ILE A 36 -5.57 -7.02 -3.24
CA ILE A 36 -4.91 -6.83 -4.54
C ILE A 36 -4.29 -8.13 -5.04
N ASP A 37 -4.28 -8.30 -6.37
CA ASP A 37 -3.57 -9.35 -7.06
C ASP A 37 -2.59 -8.72 -8.07
N LEU A 38 -1.29 -8.80 -7.80
CA LEU A 38 -0.24 -8.27 -8.68
C LEU A 38 -0.06 -9.09 -9.96
N THR A 39 -0.72 -10.25 -10.08
CA THR A 39 -0.72 -11.05 -11.31
C THR A 39 -1.85 -10.65 -12.26
N ASP A 40 -2.89 -9.95 -11.77
CA ASP A 40 -3.97 -9.39 -12.60
C ASP A 40 -3.49 -8.15 -13.36
N LYS A 41 -2.91 -8.39 -14.53
CA LYS A 41 -2.43 -7.32 -15.42
C LYS A 41 -3.54 -6.35 -15.82
N ALA A 42 -4.78 -6.78 -15.91
CA ALA A 42 -5.89 -5.90 -16.28
C ALA A 42 -6.17 -4.88 -15.17
N SER A 43 -6.14 -5.30 -13.91
CA SER A 43 -6.21 -4.41 -12.74
C SER A 43 -5.05 -3.41 -12.75
N LEU A 44 -3.81 -3.87 -12.95
CA LEU A 44 -2.64 -3.00 -13.01
C LEU A 44 -2.70 -1.99 -14.16
N GLN A 45 -3.19 -2.39 -15.35
CA GLN A 45 -3.37 -1.51 -16.50
C GLN A 45 -4.44 -0.42 -16.21
N ARG A 46 -5.58 -0.80 -15.62
CA ARG A 46 -6.60 0.17 -15.19
C ARG A 46 -6.05 1.12 -14.13
N GLY A 47 -5.32 0.59 -13.14
CA GLY A 47 -4.65 1.38 -12.11
C GLY A 47 -3.63 2.36 -12.68
N ALA A 48 -2.85 1.95 -13.69
CA ALA A 48 -1.93 2.84 -14.41
C ALA A 48 -2.67 3.98 -15.11
N GLY A 49 -3.76 3.69 -15.82
CA GLY A 49 -4.61 4.69 -16.47
C GLY A 49 -5.22 5.68 -15.47
N LEU A 50 -5.73 5.18 -14.35
CA LEU A 50 -6.28 6.00 -13.26
C LEU A 50 -5.19 6.88 -12.63
N TYR A 51 -4.00 6.33 -12.35
CA TYR A 51 -2.87 7.10 -11.84
C TYR A 51 -2.48 8.23 -12.80
N MET A 52 -2.34 7.94 -14.08
CA MET A 52 -2.00 8.95 -15.07
C MET A 52 -3.04 10.04 -15.22
N SER A 53 -4.33 9.70 -15.07
CA SER A 53 -5.43 10.64 -15.21
C SER A 53 -5.67 11.52 -13.97
N TYR A 54 -5.44 11.00 -12.77
CA TYR A 54 -5.84 11.67 -11.52
C TYR A 54 -4.69 12.00 -10.58
N CYS A 55 -3.54 11.33 -10.68
CA CYS A 55 -2.45 11.44 -9.71
C CYS A 55 -1.20 12.07 -10.30
N SER A 56 -0.86 11.77 -11.57
CA SER A 56 0.41 12.15 -12.20
C SER A 56 0.61 13.65 -12.36
N GLY A 57 -0.48 14.43 -12.35
CA GLY A 57 -0.41 15.88 -12.37
C GLY A 57 0.27 16.50 -11.14
N CYS A 58 0.22 15.79 -10.00
CA CYS A 58 0.78 16.23 -8.73
C CYS A 58 1.89 15.30 -8.19
N HIS A 59 1.81 14.01 -8.44
CA HIS A 59 2.72 13.00 -7.89
C HIS A 59 3.62 12.40 -8.96
N SER A 60 4.89 12.25 -8.66
CA SER A 60 5.84 11.50 -9.48
C SER A 60 5.91 10.03 -9.06
N LEU A 61 6.35 9.19 -10.01
CA LEU A 61 6.89 7.85 -9.80
C LEU A 61 8.32 7.84 -10.37
N SER A 62 9.23 8.54 -9.70
CA SER A 62 10.58 8.81 -10.21
C SER A 62 11.43 7.54 -10.37
N TYR A 63 11.05 6.42 -9.73
CA TYR A 63 11.75 5.14 -9.85
C TYR A 63 11.11 4.21 -10.89
N GLN A 64 9.96 4.61 -11.47
CA GLN A 64 9.27 3.84 -12.52
C GLN A 64 9.46 4.51 -13.89
N ARG A 65 9.89 3.73 -14.89
CA ARG A 65 9.97 4.17 -16.29
C ARG A 65 8.72 3.74 -17.04
N TYR A 66 8.25 4.54 -17.99
CA TYR A 66 7.15 4.14 -18.89
C TYR A 66 7.48 2.85 -19.64
N SER A 67 8.70 2.69 -20.15
CA SER A 67 9.14 1.49 -20.86
C SER A 67 9.11 0.23 -19.99
N ARG A 68 9.51 0.34 -18.73
CA ARG A 68 9.47 -0.78 -17.78
C ARG A 68 8.04 -1.17 -17.43
N MET A 69 7.19 -0.19 -17.17
CA MET A 69 5.77 -0.42 -16.94
C MET A 69 5.11 -1.11 -18.15
N ALA A 70 5.41 -0.66 -19.37
CA ALA A 70 4.91 -1.26 -20.59
C ALA A 70 5.27 -2.74 -20.71
N GLU A 71 6.55 -3.09 -20.50
CA GLU A 71 7.04 -4.47 -20.54
C GLU A 71 6.34 -5.35 -19.51
N ASP A 72 6.28 -4.91 -18.25
CA ASP A 72 5.73 -5.71 -17.15
C ASP A 72 4.21 -5.89 -17.29
N LEU A 73 3.49 -4.86 -17.73
CA LEU A 73 2.04 -4.89 -17.92
C LEU A 73 1.61 -5.48 -19.28
N GLY A 74 2.55 -5.71 -20.19
CA GLY A 74 2.26 -6.26 -21.53
C GLY A 74 1.62 -5.23 -22.46
N LEU A 75 1.97 -3.95 -22.32
CA LEU A 75 1.55 -2.86 -23.20
C LEU A 75 2.59 -2.60 -24.29
N THR A 76 2.14 -2.23 -25.47
CA THR A 76 3.03 -1.76 -26.54
C THR A 76 3.47 -0.32 -26.30
N GLN A 77 4.61 0.08 -26.87
CA GLN A 77 5.06 1.47 -26.83
C GLN A 77 3.98 2.44 -27.32
N ALA A 78 3.34 2.13 -28.46
CA ALA A 78 2.28 2.97 -29.02
C ALA A 78 1.08 3.14 -28.08
N GLN A 79 0.68 2.08 -27.37
CA GLN A 79 -0.40 2.17 -26.38
C GLN A 79 -0.03 3.10 -25.24
N VAL A 80 1.20 3.02 -24.74
CA VAL A 80 1.67 3.88 -23.64
C VAL A 80 1.79 5.33 -24.09
N GLU A 81 2.40 5.59 -25.25
CA GLU A 81 2.54 6.95 -25.78
C GLU A 81 1.20 7.63 -26.06
N GLN A 82 0.21 6.88 -26.54
CA GLN A 82 -1.11 7.43 -26.88
C GLN A 82 -2.04 7.61 -25.66
N ASN A 83 -1.89 6.79 -24.63
CA ASN A 83 -2.90 6.69 -23.56
C ASN A 83 -2.36 6.99 -22.16
N LEU A 84 -1.05 6.98 -21.94
CA LEU A 84 -0.45 7.13 -20.62
C LEU A 84 0.64 8.21 -20.52
N ILE A 85 1.06 8.81 -21.64
CA ILE A 85 2.00 9.94 -21.63
C ILE A 85 1.24 11.19 -22.06
N PHE A 86 0.91 12.04 -21.07
CA PHE A 86 0.17 13.29 -21.28
C PHE A 86 1.05 14.55 -21.23
N SER A 87 2.39 14.36 -21.25
CA SER A 87 3.40 15.39 -21.19
C SER A 87 4.39 15.21 -22.36
N ASP A 88 5.41 16.06 -22.43
CA ASP A 88 6.51 15.94 -23.41
C ASP A 88 7.52 14.82 -23.06
N SER A 89 7.21 13.99 -22.05
CA SER A 89 8.07 12.88 -21.62
C SER A 89 8.19 11.82 -22.71
N LYS A 90 9.39 11.23 -22.81
CA LYS A 90 9.66 10.15 -23.76
C LYS A 90 9.41 8.79 -23.12
N PHE A 91 9.11 7.79 -23.93
CA PHE A 91 8.85 6.41 -23.49
C PHE A 91 9.92 5.81 -22.58
N GLY A 92 11.20 6.18 -22.76
CA GLY A 92 12.31 5.71 -21.91
C GLY A 92 12.49 6.46 -20.59
N GLU A 93 11.75 7.56 -20.38
CA GLU A 93 11.89 8.42 -19.20
C GLU A 93 11.11 7.89 -18.00
N THR A 94 11.39 8.44 -16.82
CA THR A 94 10.65 8.14 -15.59
C THR A 94 9.33 8.91 -15.57
N MET A 95 8.37 8.39 -14.82
CA MET A 95 7.02 8.97 -14.69
C MET A 95 7.05 10.14 -13.69
N SER A 96 7.51 11.31 -14.16
CA SER A 96 7.67 12.51 -13.33
C SER A 96 6.54 13.49 -13.55
N THR A 97 6.06 14.12 -12.46
CA THR A 97 5.12 15.25 -12.56
C THR A 97 5.80 16.50 -13.08
N GLY A 98 5.04 17.34 -13.78
CA GLY A 98 5.48 18.69 -14.16
C GLY A 98 5.25 19.73 -13.06
N MET A 99 4.67 19.37 -11.91
CA MET A 99 4.41 20.28 -10.82
C MET A 99 5.70 20.67 -10.10
N ASP A 100 6.02 21.96 -10.08
CA ASP A 100 7.15 22.49 -9.31
C ASP A 100 6.88 22.40 -7.81
N ALA A 101 7.84 21.87 -7.04
CA ALA A 101 7.69 21.62 -5.61
C ALA A 101 7.51 22.93 -4.80
N GLY A 102 8.10 24.04 -5.24
CA GLY A 102 7.95 25.36 -4.59
C GLY A 102 6.53 25.88 -4.76
N ASN A 103 6.03 25.86 -6.01
CA ASN A 103 4.66 26.27 -6.31
C ASN A 103 3.64 25.37 -5.61
N ALA A 104 3.87 24.05 -5.61
CA ALA A 104 3.02 23.10 -4.90
C ALA A 104 2.92 23.41 -3.40
N THR A 105 4.04 23.76 -2.77
CA THR A 105 4.06 24.15 -1.36
C THR A 105 3.27 25.44 -1.10
N LEU A 106 3.33 26.40 -2.01
CA LEU A 106 2.54 27.63 -1.91
C LEU A 106 1.03 27.37 -2.05
N TRP A 107 0.62 26.49 -2.95
CA TRP A 107 -0.78 26.21 -3.24
C TRP A 107 -1.43 25.25 -2.25
N LEU A 108 -0.70 24.20 -1.85
CA LEU A 108 -1.23 23.06 -1.07
C LEU A 108 -0.72 23.05 0.38
N GLY A 109 0.16 24.01 0.75
CA GLY A 109 0.83 24.03 2.05
C GLY A 109 1.97 23.01 2.20
N LYS A 110 2.08 22.03 1.28
CA LYS A 110 3.11 21.01 1.23
C LYS A 110 3.23 20.45 -0.19
N ALA A 111 4.46 20.21 -0.65
CA ALA A 111 4.66 19.53 -1.93
C ALA A 111 4.16 18.08 -1.87
N PRO A 112 3.40 17.61 -2.89
CA PRO A 112 2.99 16.21 -2.98
C PRO A 112 4.21 15.28 -2.99
N PRO A 113 4.19 14.18 -2.22
CA PRO A 113 5.31 13.23 -2.20
C PRO A 113 5.39 12.42 -3.51
N ASP A 114 6.59 11.91 -3.80
CA ASP A 114 6.78 10.86 -4.79
C ASP A 114 6.18 9.55 -4.30
N LEU A 115 5.38 8.88 -5.13
CA LEU A 115 4.66 7.66 -4.75
C LEU A 115 5.39 6.36 -5.13
N SER A 116 6.62 6.44 -5.67
CA SER A 116 7.37 5.27 -6.15
C SER A 116 7.49 4.13 -5.12
N VAL A 117 7.56 4.47 -3.84
CA VAL A 117 7.73 3.50 -2.75
C VAL A 117 6.67 3.61 -1.66
N GLU A 118 5.59 4.37 -1.90
CA GLU A 118 4.58 4.64 -0.88
C GLU A 118 3.96 3.35 -0.33
N ALA A 119 3.62 2.39 -1.20
CA ALA A 119 3.12 1.09 -0.79
C ALA A 119 4.11 0.23 0.01
N ARG A 120 5.39 0.60 0.08
CA ARG A 120 6.41 -0.10 0.88
C ARG A 120 6.74 0.63 2.18
N THR A 121 6.56 1.93 2.22
CA THR A 121 6.86 2.76 3.40
C THR A 121 5.74 2.74 4.42
N LYS A 122 4.52 2.48 4.00
CA LYS A 122 3.38 2.30 4.90
C LYS A 122 3.39 0.88 5.48
N ALA A 123 3.10 0.76 6.77
CA ALA A 123 3.12 -0.52 7.46
C ALA A 123 2.12 -1.51 6.85
N GLU A 124 0.92 -1.03 6.47
CA GLU A 124 -0.14 -1.80 5.86
C GLU A 124 -0.05 -1.84 4.32
N GLY A 125 0.97 -1.22 3.74
CA GLY A 125 1.24 -1.29 2.30
C GLY A 125 0.10 -0.76 1.43
N ALA A 126 -0.37 -1.60 0.51
CA ALA A 126 -1.46 -1.28 -0.40
C ALA A 126 -2.79 -1.04 0.32
N ASP A 127 -3.04 -1.74 1.44
CA ASP A 127 -4.27 -1.57 2.23
C ASP A 127 -4.35 -0.15 2.80
N TRP A 128 -3.21 0.44 3.19
CA TRP A 128 -3.18 1.85 3.62
C TRP A 128 -3.63 2.78 2.50
N ILE A 129 -3.10 2.62 1.28
CA ILE A 129 -3.45 3.46 0.12
C ILE A 129 -4.94 3.31 -0.21
N TYR A 130 -5.43 2.08 -0.22
CA TYR A 130 -6.83 1.76 -0.50
C TYR A 130 -7.78 2.43 0.49
N ASN A 131 -7.52 2.29 1.79
CA ASN A 131 -8.34 2.93 2.82
C ASN A 131 -8.19 4.47 2.78
N TYR A 132 -7.01 4.99 2.49
CA TYR A 132 -6.77 6.42 2.33
C TYR A 132 -7.65 7.00 1.21
N LEU A 133 -7.69 6.36 0.03
CA LEU A 133 -8.50 6.82 -1.10
C LEU A 133 -10.02 6.78 -0.81
N LYS A 134 -10.47 5.87 0.05
CA LYS A 134 -11.89 5.68 0.40
C LYS A 134 -12.37 6.57 1.56
N SER A 135 -11.49 7.17 2.32
CA SER A 135 -11.80 7.80 3.61
C SER A 135 -11.73 9.32 3.62
N PHE A 136 -11.72 9.96 2.46
CA PHE A 136 -11.88 11.41 2.35
C PHE A 136 -13.30 11.84 2.70
N TYR A 137 -13.40 12.96 3.39
CA TYR A 137 -14.68 13.58 3.73
C TYR A 137 -14.60 15.10 3.69
N VAL A 138 -15.75 15.75 3.52
CA VAL A 138 -15.87 17.21 3.50
C VAL A 138 -15.61 17.78 4.90
N ASP A 139 -14.66 18.70 4.98
CA ASP A 139 -14.29 19.42 6.21
C ASP A 139 -13.98 20.87 5.87
N GLU A 140 -14.96 21.73 6.02
CA GLU A 140 -14.85 23.17 5.69
C GLU A 140 -13.84 23.92 6.58
N SER A 141 -13.41 23.32 7.69
CA SER A 141 -12.35 23.90 8.53
C SER A 141 -10.96 23.77 7.91
N ARG A 142 -10.81 22.94 6.88
CA ARG A 142 -9.53 22.70 6.19
C ARG A 142 -9.36 23.60 4.97
N PRO A 143 -8.14 24.07 4.68
CA PRO A 143 -7.90 24.99 3.56
C PRO A 143 -8.37 24.46 2.20
N MET A 144 -8.28 23.13 1.97
CA MET A 144 -8.71 22.47 0.74
C MET A 144 -10.15 21.95 0.80
N GLY A 145 -10.88 22.16 1.91
CA GLY A 145 -12.25 21.69 2.11
C GLY A 145 -12.39 20.20 2.39
N TRP A 146 -11.28 19.48 2.54
CA TRP A 146 -11.25 18.02 2.69
C TRP A 146 -10.39 17.59 3.87
N ASN A 147 -10.77 16.49 4.50
CA ASN A 147 -9.97 15.78 5.50
C ASN A 147 -10.04 14.27 5.24
N ASN A 148 -9.28 13.48 6.01
CA ASN A 148 -9.17 12.06 5.81
C ASN A 148 -9.05 11.33 7.15
N THR A 149 -9.73 10.19 7.32
CA THR A 149 -9.69 9.46 8.60
C THR A 149 -8.45 8.57 8.75
N VAL A 150 -7.84 8.11 7.65
CA VAL A 150 -6.60 7.34 7.67
C VAL A 150 -5.38 8.24 7.89
N PHE A 151 -5.43 9.46 7.35
CA PHE A 151 -4.39 10.46 7.54
C PHE A 151 -5.00 11.81 7.88
N PRO A 152 -5.38 12.03 9.15
CA PRO A 152 -5.99 13.28 9.59
C PRO A 152 -5.09 14.49 9.31
N GLY A 153 -5.70 15.56 8.81
CA GLY A 153 -4.97 16.78 8.46
C GLY A 153 -4.25 16.70 7.11
N ALA A 154 -4.59 15.76 6.24
CA ALA A 154 -4.07 15.69 4.87
C ALA A 154 -4.26 17.02 4.14
N SER A 155 -3.19 17.49 3.45
CA SER A 155 -3.25 18.66 2.57
C SER A 155 -3.74 18.29 1.16
N MET A 156 -3.74 17.02 0.79
CA MET A 156 -4.25 16.50 -0.47
C MET A 156 -5.78 16.69 -0.52
N PRO A 157 -6.33 17.31 -1.56
CA PRO A 157 -7.77 17.31 -1.78
C PRO A 157 -8.25 15.93 -2.25
N HIS A 158 -9.54 15.68 -2.15
CA HIS A 158 -10.13 14.45 -2.69
C HIS A 158 -10.24 14.51 -4.21
N VAL A 159 -9.22 14.05 -4.93
CA VAL A 159 -9.16 14.15 -6.40
C VAL A 159 -10.13 13.21 -7.13
N LEU A 160 -10.70 12.22 -6.44
CA LEU A 160 -11.64 11.24 -6.99
C LEU A 160 -13.11 11.52 -6.62
N TRP A 161 -13.41 12.71 -6.13
CA TRP A 161 -14.76 13.08 -5.66
C TRP A 161 -15.85 12.95 -6.74
N GLU A 162 -15.51 13.18 -8.01
CA GLU A 162 -16.44 13.01 -9.13
C GLU A 162 -16.89 11.56 -9.31
N MET A 163 -16.05 10.60 -8.92
CA MET A 163 -16.39 9.18 -8.95
C MET A 163 -17.12 8.75 -7.69
N GLN A 164 -16.58 9.08 -6.51
CA GLN A 164 -17.12 8.63 -5.22
C GLN A 164 -18.34 9.43 -4.77
N GLY A 165 -18.33 10.72 -5.00
CA GLY A 165 -19.22 11.69 -4.37
C GLY A 165 -18.58 12.33 -3.14
N MET A 166 -19.31 13.33 -2.59
CA MET A 166 -18.85 14.11 -1.44
C MET A 166 -19.33 13.46 -0.14
N GLN A 167 -18.44 12.75 0.54
CA GLN A 167 -18.75 12.11 1.82
C GLN A 167 -18.83 13.14 2.95
N HIS A 168 -19.84 13.02 3.80
CA HIS A 168 -19.98 13.74 5.05
C HIS A 168 -19.87 12.77 6.23
N PRO A 169 -19.16 13.12 7.31
CA PRO A 169 -19.01 12.23 8.45
C PRO A 169 -20.32 12.08 9.22
N ILE A 170 -20.67 10.85 9.56
CA ILE A 170 -21.70 10.53 10.55
C ILE A 170 -20.98 10.46 11.90
N THR A 171 -21.43 11.24 12.88
CA THR A 171 -20.70 11.38 14.14
C THR A 171 -21.59 11.05 15.34
N GLU A 172 -20.94 10.51 16.38
CA GLU A 172 -21.56 10.23 17.69
C GLU A 172 -20.70 10.79 18.82
N PRO A 173 -21.29 11.10 19.99
CA PRO A 173 -20.52 11.49 21.17
C PRO A 173 -19.49 10.41 21.56
N LYS A 174 -18.36 10.86 22.10
CA LYS A 174 -17.36 9.93 22.64
C LYS A 174 -17.93 9.12 23.78
N HIS A 175 -17.79 7.81 23.72
CA HIS A 175 -18.15 6.93 24.81
C HIS A 175 -17.15 7.09 25.97
N LYS A 176 -17.65 6.94 27.21
CA LYS A 176 -16.80 6.85 28.40
C LYS A 176 -16.69 5.38 28.77
N SER A 177 -15.47 4.94 29.00
CA SER A 177 -15.21 3.62 29.53
C SER A 177 -15.75 3.49 30.97
N ALA A 178 -15.85 2.28 31.46
CA ALA A 178 -16.29 2.02 32.85
C ALA A 178 -15.41 2.74 33.90
N ASN A 179 -14.19 3.11 33.56
CA ASN A 179 -13.24 3.84 34.40
C ASN A 179 -13.37 5.37 34.30
N GLY A 180 -14.33 5.88 33.50
CA GLY A 180 -14.57 7.30 33.31
C GLY A 180 -13.64 7.98 32.27
N GLU A 181 -12.73 7.25 31.66
CA GLU A 181 -11.86 7.73 30.57
C GLU A 181 -12.63 7.74 29.26
N GLN A 182 -12.34 8.75 28.39
CA GLN A 182 -12.91 8.79 27.05
C GLN A 182 -12.26 7.72 26.17
N GLU A 183 -13.08 6.87 25.56
CA GLU A 183 -12.60 5.90 24.58
C GLU A 183 -12.11 6.60 23.31
N ALA A 184 -11.02 6.07 22.72
CA ALA A 184 -10.51 6.57 21.45
C ALA A 184 -11.49 6.25 20.31
N CYS A 185 -11.64 7.19 19.38
CA CYS A 185 -12.49 7.00 18.22
C CYS A 185 -11.82 6.08 17.20
N HIS A 186 -12.45 4.99 16.82
CA HIS A 186 -11.89 3.99 15.90
C HIS A 186 -11.67 4.52 14.47
N LYS A 187 -12.55 5.41 13.98
CA LYS A 187 -12.48 5.98 12.62
C LYS A 187 -12.02 7.45 12.61
N GLY A 188 -11.52 7.95 13.73
CA GLY A 188 -11.09 9.33 13.87
C GLY A 188 -12.16 10.24 14.45
N GLU A 189 -11.83 11.52 14.57
CA GLU A 189 -12.66 12.56 15.20
C GLU A 189 -12.99 13.67 14.22
N PHE A 190 -14.20 14.19 14.35
CA PHE A 190 -14.66 15.38 13.66
C PHE A 190 -15.39 16.30 14.64
N GLN A 191 -14.92 17.52 14.81
CA GLN A 191 -15.48 18.51 15.76
C GLN A 191 -15.66 17.99 17.19
N GLY A 192 -14.72 17.15 17.66
CA GLY A 192 -14.75 16.58 19.02
C GLY A 192 -15.68 15.36 19.19
N LEU A 193 -16.32 14.90 18.14
CA LEU A 193 -17.18 13.71 18.08
C LEU A 193 -16.45 12.57 17.37
N CYS A 194 -16.83 11.33 17.68
CA CYS A 194 -16.31 10.17 16.96
C CYS A 194 -17.01 9.97 15.61
N ILE A 195 -16.23 9.78 14.54
CA ILE A 195 -16.77 9.38 13.24
C ILE A 195 -17.14 7.89 13.31
N THR A 196 -18.39 7.56 13.02
CA THR A 196 -18.91 6.18 12.98
C THR A 196 -19.09 5.69 11.55
N GLY A 197 -19.28 6.59 10.60
CA GLY A 197 -19.47 6.28 9.18
C GLY A 197 -19.48 7.50 8.31
N PHE A 198 -19.86 7.31 7.06
CA PHE A 198 -20.01 8.37 6.07
C PHE A 198 -21.37 8.28 5.38
N ALA A 199 -21.91 9.43 5.01
CA ALA A 199 -23.10 9.56 4.17
C ALA A 199 -22.77 10.44 2.97
N ILE A 200 -23.33 10.10 1.81
CA ILE A 200 -23.26 10.92 0.59
C ILE A 200 -24.69 11.38 0.28
N PRO A 201 -25.02 12.67 0.42
CA PRO A 201 -26.32 13.20 0.04
C PRO A 201 -26.63 12.94 -1.44
N ASP A 202 -27.89 12.72 -1.80
CA ASP A 202 -28.28 12.40 -3.18
C ASP A 202 -27.80 13.45 -4.20
N ALA A 203 -27.80 14.72 -3.83
CA ALA A 203 -27.33 15.81 -4.67
C ALA A 203 -25.80 15.87 -4.85
N GLN A 204 -25.06 15.08 -4.09
CA GLN A 204 -23.60 15.08 -4.04
C GLN A 204 -23.01 13.69 -4.36
N LYS A 205 -23.83 12.78 -4.90
CA LYS A 205 -23.39 11.47 -5.38
C LYS A 205 -22.42 11.62 -6.54
N GLY A 206 -21.40 10.76 -6.53
CA GLY A 206 -20.49 10.62 -7.66
C GLY A 206 -21.12 9.88 -8.83
N SER A 207 -20.33 9.72 -9.88
CA SER A 207 -20.74 9.02 -11.10
C SER A 207 -20.73 7.49 -10.94
N MET A 208 -20.15 6.98 -9.86
CA MET A 208 -20.01 5.56 -9.59
C MET A 208 -20.78 5.14 -8.34
N ASP A 209 -21.24 3.89 -8.33
CA ASP A 209 -21.72 3.27 -7.11
C ASP A 209 -20.55 2.85 -6.19
N ALA A 210 -20.86 2.42 -4.97
CA ALA A 210 -19.84 2.07 -3.97
C ALA A 210 -18.92 0.92 -4.43
N GLU A 211 -19.45 -0.08 -5.16
CA GLU A 211 -18.68 -1.21 -5.65
C GLU A 211 -17.76 -0.81 -6.81
N GLN A 212 -18.24 0.06 -7.70
CA GLN A 212 -17.44 0.60 -8.81
C GLN A 212 -16.29 1.45 -8.28
N TYR A 213 -16.55 2.33 -7.30
CA TYR A 213 -15.50 3.14 -6.68
C TYR A 213 -14.50 2.27 -5.89
N ASP A 214 -14.98 1.23 -5.23
CA ASP A 214 -14.13 0.26 -4.55
C ASP A 214 -13.11 -0.38 -5.50
N ARG A 215 -13.56 -0.77 -6.71
CA ARG A 215 -12.65 -1.26 -7.75
C ARG A 215 -11.62 -0.22 -8.19
N VAL A 216 -12.00 1.04 -8.33
CA VAL A 216 -11.08 2.15 -8.66
C VAL A 216 -9.99 2.27 -7.59
N ALA A 217 -10.37 2.32 -6.32
CA ALA A 217 -9.41 2.43 -5.21
C ALA A 217 -8.46 1.21 -5.15
N ARG A 218 -9.00 0.00 -5.40
CA ARG A 218 -8.24 -1.24 -5.47
C ARG A 218 -7.25 -1.25 -6.64
N ASP A 219 -7.69 -0.89 -7.84
CA ASP A 219 -6.83 -0.86 -9.03
C ASP A 219 -5.67 0.14 -8.88
N ILE A 220 -5.93 1.33 -8.33
CA ILE A 220 -4.87 2.31 -8.02
C ILE A 220 -3.90 1.74 -6.98
N SER A 221 -4.41 1.13 -5.90
CA SER A 221 -3.58 0.54 -4.84
C SER A 221 -2.73 -0.63 -5.35
N ALA A 222 -3.29 -1.47 -6.22
CA ALA A 222 -2.57 -2.56 -6.88
C ALA A 222 -1.45 -2.02 -7.78
N PHE A 223 -1.72 -0.98 -8.56
CA PHE A 223 -0.71 -0.34 -9.40
C PHE A 223 0.43 0.27 -8.58
N LEU A 224 0.12 1.00 -7.50
CA LEU A 224 1.14 1.57 -6.62
C LEU A 224 1.92 0.50 -5.85
N ALA A 225 1.31 -0.62 -5.49
CA ALA A 225 2.02 -1.77 -4.93
C ALA A 225 2.99 -2.40 -5.95
N TYR A 226 2.55 -2.56 -7.20
CA TYR A 226 3.41 -2.98 -8.30
C TYR A 226 4.59 -2.01 -8.49
N VAL A 227 4.34 -0.71 -8.54
CA VAL A 227 5.39 0.32 -8.68
C VAL A 227 6.40 0.25 -7.54
N GLY A 228 5.93 0.02 -6.31
CA GLY A 228 6.79 -0.11 -5.12
C GLY A 228 7.68 -1.35 -5.15
N GLU A 229 7.28 -2.41 -5.84
CA GLU A 229 8.06 -3.64 -6.00
C GLU A 229 7.75 -4.37 -7.34
N PRO A 230 8.22 -3.86 -8.48
CA PRO A 230 7.94 -4.47 -9.78
C PRO A 230 8.47 -5.90 -9.93
N ALA A 231 9.44 -6.28 -9.11
CA ALA A 231 10.01 -7.63 -9.12
C ALA A 231 9.20 -8.66 -8.32
N ALA A 232 8.16 -8.25 -7.57
CA ALA A 232 7.42 -9.15 -6.67
C ALA A 232 6.87 -10.37 -7.40
N VAL A 233 6.20 -10.17 -8.54
CA VAL A 233 5.62 -11.26 -9.34
C VAL A 233 6.69 -12.24 -9.83
N LYS A 234 7.83 -11.71 -10.33
CA LYS A 234 8.95 -12.55 -10.78
C LYS A 234 9.64 -13.26 -9.62
N ARG A 235 9.75 -12.59 -8.46
CA ARG A 235 10.35 -13.17 -7.26
C ARG A 235 9.58 -14.39 -6.76
N GLU A 236 8.27 -14.38 -6.74
CA GLU A 236 7.46 -15.52 -6.32
C GLU A 236 7.70 -16.75 -7.21
N SER A 237 7.69 -16.57 -8.52
CA SER A 237 7.93 -17.67 -9.47
C SER A 237 9.36 -18.20 -9.39
N ILE A 238 10.37 -17.33 -9.25
CA ILE A 238 11.78 -17.73 -9.14
C ILE A 238 12.08 -18.34 -7.76
N GLY A 239 11.41 -17.83 -6.72
CA GLY A 239 11.62 -18.25 -5.33
C GLY A 239 11.47 -19.76 -5.12
N VAL A 240 10.50 -20.39 -5.77
CA VAL A 240 10.30 -21.85 -5.71
C VAL A 240 11.53 -22.58 -6.24
N TRP A 241 12.08 -22.18 -7.38
CA TRP A 241 13.27 -22.79 -7.96
C TRP A 241 14.51 -22.57 -7.10
N VAL A 242 14.66 -21.39 -6.50
CA VAL A 242 15.76 -21.08 -5.56
C VAL A 242 15.69 -21.98 -4.33
N VAL A 243 14.50 -22.17 -3.74
CA VAL A 243 14.33 -23.05 -2.57
C VAL A 243 14.67 -24.51 -2.93
N LEU A 244 14.20 -25.00 -4.07
CA LEU A 244 14.50 -26.36 -4.54
C LEU A 244 16.01 -26.55 -4.79
N PHE A 245 16.65 -25.58 -5.43
CA PHE A 245 18.10 -25.60 -5.63
C PHE A 245 18.87 -25.61 -4.31
N LEU A 246 18.50 -24.74 -3.37
CA LEU A 246 19.16 -24.67 -2.06
C LEU A 246 18.93 -25.94 -1.24
N ALA A 247 17.76 -26.55 -1.29
CA ALA A 247 17.48 -27.84 -0.63
C ALA A 247 18.35 -28.94 -1.19
N PHE A 248 18.45 -29.05 -2.53
CA PHE A 248 19.32 -30.02 -3.19
C PHE A 248 20.80 -29.79 -2.87
N PHE A 249 21.26 -28.54 -2.95
CA PHE A 249 22.64 -28.18 -2.62
C PHE A 249 22.98 -28.48 -1.16
N THR A 250 22.08 -28.16 -0.24
CA THR A 250 22.25 -28.48 1.19
C THR A 250 22.36 -30.00 1.42
N PHE A 251 21.52 -30.77 0.71
CA PHE A 251 21.59 -32.24 0.78
C PHE A 251 22.94 -32.76 0.30
N LEU A 252 23.48 -32.30 -0.83
CA LEU A 252 24.80 -32.68 -1.30
C LEU A 252 25.92 -32.28 -0.33
N ALA A 253 25.85 -31.06 0.21
CA ALA A 253 26.79 -30.55 1.21
C ALA A 253 26.75 -31.41 2.50
N TYR A 254 25.55 -31.85 2.91
CA TYR A 254 25.40 -32.77 4.04
C TYR A 254 26.04 -34.13 3.76
N LEU A 255 25.82 -34.71 2.58
CA LEU A 255 26.48 -35.99 2.20
C LEU A 255 28.01 -35.85 2.19
N LEU A 256 28.52 -34.77 1.61
CA LEU A 256 29.94 -34.46 1.58
C LEU A 256 30.50 -34.32 3.00
N LYS A 257 29.81 -33.57 3.86
CA LYS A 257 30.20 -33.44 5.28
C LYS A 257 30.25 -34.80 5.96
N THR A 258 29.24 -35.66 5.79
CA THR A 258 29.22 -36.99 6.45
C THR A 258 30.34 -37.87 5.98
N GLU A 259 30.73 -37.81 4.70
CA GLU A 259 31.85 -38.57 4.15
C GLU A 259 33.19 -38.05 4.69
N TYR A 260 33.46 -36.74 4.65
CA TYR A 260 34.74 -36.20 5.15
C TYR A 260 34.93 -36.33 6.67
N TRP A 261 33.86 -36.41 7.44
CA TRP A 261 33.95 -36.55 8.89
C TRP A 261 33.79 -38.00 9.38
N ARG A 262 33.66 -38.98 8.47
CA ARG A 262 33.47 -40.37 8.81
C ARG A 262 34.65 -40.95 9.59
N ASP A 263 35.87 -40.54 9.26
CA ASP A 263 37.11 -41.07 9.82
C ASP A 263 37.65 -40.21 11.00
N VAL A 264 36.91 -39.19 11.43
CA VAL A 264 37.33 -38.25 12.49
C VAL A 264 36.77 -38.65 13.87
N HIS A 265 35.92 -39.68 13.96
CA HIS A 265 35.28 -40.14 15.20
C HIS A 265 35.66 -41.58 15.52
#